data_117f0ecadd7df438ae8f1d102dbd6dd1
#
_entry.id   117f0ecadd7df438ae8f1d102dbd6dd1
#
_cell.length_a   1.000
_cell.length_b   1.000
_cell.length_c   1.000
_cell.angle_alpha   90.00
_cell.angle_beta   90.00
_cell.angle_gamma   90.00
#
_symmetry.space_group_name_H-M   'P 1'
#
loop_
_entity.id
_entity.type
_entity.pdbx_description
1 polymer ?
#
loop_
_entity_poly.entity_id
_entity_poly.type
_entity_poly.pdbx_seq_one_letter_code
_entity_poly.pdbx_strand_id
1 'polypeptide(L)'
;MMKQTKLALLALGAMLAISACTPREENLIIISTSDIHSKLDMLPRLATLLDEAHAQDTARVFVVDAGDRWTGNPYVDMSSHAGRPIIEQMNRLGYDVATFGNHEFDMGLDTLQKRMSEAEFDLVLANIDTKESALAQPKPYVIKRAGGTKIGFLGIITNYANGHPDGKDVIFKDMEFFSPEWTAERYGKQLREKCDVMVVISHCGLDRDTTNLATALPYADLIISGHTHEPYAAESKGVPVVQGNNKLREVGLTTIKLRGGEIVALNTQHITLPEQGKESVAEEIVGYMHDPYLNESVGTLTCEATKMGLAQMMADVGREVAGADLGFYHIGGTRIASLAEGGVRRADIYELEPFNSDLVITTMTLAEIEQMILNKFNDTTNYKESHRVDLIPSGLTYTIVTDKKGDGTAIRFRPEQKKELYKVAISNYVYENKTYAYTRRPEEGRTPLVTTYLFDKLAEAPYTPDNTPRGVIK
;
A
#
# COMPACT_ATOMS: atom_id res chain seq x y z
N MET A 1 -1.98 -14.39 25.45
CA MET A 1 -2.20 -14.13 24.04
C MET A 1 -2.49 -15.39 23.22
N MET A 2 -1.80 -16.53 23.40
CA MET A 2 -2.11 -17.81 22.71
C MET A 2 -3.57 -18.30 22.78
N LYS A 3 -4.36 -17.85 23.76
CA LYS A 3 -5.77 -18.29 23.92
C LYS A 3 -6.77 -17.64 22.94
N GLN A 4 -6.47 -16.47 22.38
CA GLN A 4 -7.44 -15.76 21.53
C GLN A 4 -7.45 -16.24 20.07
N THR A 5 -6.29 -16.57 19.51
CA THR A 5 -6.22 -17.08 18.11
C THR A 5 -6.84 -18.48 17.99
N LYS A 6 -6.63 -19.34 18.99
CA LYS A 6 -7.30 -20.66 19.03
C LYS A 6 -8.80 -20.57 19.32
N LEU A 7 -9.26 -19.53 20.05
CA LEU A 7 -10.68 -19.36 20.34
C LEU A 7 -11.49 -18.90 19.13
N ALA A 8 -10.92 -18.08 18.24
CA ALA A 8 -11.60 -17.62 17.02
C ALA A 8 -11.87 -18.78 16.03
N LEU A 9 -10.97 -19.76 15.97
CA LEU A 9 -11.12 -20.94 15.11
C LEU A 9 -11.93 -22.06 15.78
N LEU A 10 -11.90 -22.18 17.12
CA LEU A 10 -12.62 -23.20 17.86
C LEU A 10 -14.12 -22.90 18.06
N ALA A 11 -14.59 -21.68 17.92
CA ALA A 11 -16.01 -21.33 18.02
C ALA A 11 -16.89 -21.95 16.89
N LEU A 12 -16.26 -22.43 15.80
CA LEU A 12 -16.98 -23.09 14.69
C LEU A 12 -17.25 -24.58 14.90
N GLY A 13 -16.52 -25.23 15.82
CA GLY A 13 -16.56 -26.68 16.00
C GLY A 13 -17.69 -27.24 16.89
N ALA A 14 -18.49 -26.40 17.57
CA ALA A 14 -19.39 -26.85 18.65
C ALA A 14 -20.88 -26.96 18.28
N MET A 15 -21.28 -26.80 17.00
CA MET A 15 -22.70 -26.87 16.59
C MET A 15 -23.01 -27.95 15.51
N LEU A 16 -22.62 -29.19 15.74
CA LEU A 16 -22.97 -30.30 14.87
C LEU A 16 -23.70 -31.42 15.66
N ALA A 17 -25.02 -31.43 15.63
CA ALA A 17 -25.84 -32.62 15.58
C ALA A 17 -27.34 -32.25 15.54
N ILE A 18 -27.96 -32.29 14.37
CA ILE A 18 -29.32 -32.81 14.12
C ILE A 18 -29.51 -32.74 12.60
N SER A 19 -29.57 -33.91 11.97
CA SER A 19 -29.79 -34.03 10.53
C SER A 19 -31.07 -34.81 10.28
N ALA A 20 -32.01 -34.20 9.56
CA ALA A 20 -32.84 -34.85 8.52
C ALA A 20 -33.75 -33.78 7.91
N CYS A 21 -33.66 -33.54 6.61
CA CYS A 21 -34.46 -32.59 5.81
C CYS A 21 -34.20 -31.08 6.03
N THR A 22 -33.13 -30.68 6.66
CA THR A 22 -32.71 -29.28 6.63
C THR A 22 -31.86 -29.00 5.36
N PRO A 23 -32.03 -27.84 4.71
CA PRO A 23 -31.12 -27.41 3.63
C PRO A 23 -29.67 -27.53 4.09
N ARG A 24 -28.83 -28.06 3.21
CA ARG A 24 -27.41 -28.27 3.51
C ARG A 24 -26.79 -26.95 4.01
N GLU A 25 -26.19 -26.98 5.19
CA GLU A 25 -25.41 -25.89 5.71
C GLU A 25 -23.99 -25.95 5.09
N GLU A 26 -23.53 -24.84 4.59
CA GLU A 26 -22.16 -24.67 4.06
C GLU A 26 -21.49 -23.55 4.84
N ASN A 27 -20.23 -23.75 5.22
CA ASN A 27 -19.42 -22.73 5.87
C ASN A 27 -18.31 -22.27 4.92
N LEU A 28 -18.15 -20.96 4.81
CA LEU A 28 -17.06 -20.34 4.07
C LEU A 28 -16.17 -19.59 5.05
N ILE A 29 -14.87 -19.65 4.83
CA ILE A 29 -13.86 -18.83 5.49
C ILE A 29 -13.16 -18.05 4.39
N ILE A 30 -13.11 -16.73 4.53
CA ILE A 30 -12.31 -15.87 3.66
C ILE A 30 -11.21 -15.28 4.51
N ILE A 31 -9.96 -15.59 4.17
CA ILE A 31 -8.77 -14.95 4.74
C ILE A 31 -8.30 -13.93 3.72
N SER A 32 -8.26 -12.67 4.13
CA SER A 32 -7.89 -11.58 3.24
C SER A 32 -6.63 -10.85 3.71
N THR A 33 -5.72 -10.64 2.77
CA THR A 33 -4.54 -9.81 2.92
C THR A 33 -4.71 -8.51 2.14
N SER A 34 -4.00 -7.48 2.54
CA SER A 34 -3.82 -6.23 1.82
C SER A 34 -2.46 -5.64 2.17
N ASP A 35 -1.91 -4.82 1.28
CA ASP A 35 -0.73 -4.01 1.60
C ASP A 35 0.43 -4.87 2.15
N ILE A 36 0.69 -6.01 1.50
CA ILE A 36 1.75 -6.94 1.91
C ILE A 36 3.12 -6.27 1.82
N HIS A 37 3.31 -5.37 0.82
CA HIS A 37 4.54 -4.61 0.63
C HIS A 37 5.79 -5.47 0.72
N SER A 38 5.80 -6.58 -0.05
CA SER A 38 6.94 -7.51 -0.15
C SER A 38 7.41 -8.09 1.19
N LYS A 39 6.55 -8.15 2.22
CA LYS A 39 6.88 -8.62 3.57
C LYS A 39 7.00 -10.14 3.62
N LEU A 40 8.04 -10.67 2.98
CA LEU A 40 8.29 -12.11 2.84
C LEU A 40 8.41 -12.84 4.18
N ASP A 41 9.10 -12.25 5.16
CA ASP A 41 9.38 -12.86 6.47
C ASP A 41 8.12 -13.12 7.32
N MET A 42 6.97 -12.55 6.93
CA MET A 42 5.69 -12.83 7.58
C MET A 42 4.89 -13.95 6.90
N LEU A 43 5.23 -14.33 5.66
CA LEU A 43 4.52 -15.38 4.92
C LEU A 43 4.58 -16.77 5.58
N PRO A 44 5.67 -17.18 6.27
CA PRO A 44 5.66 -18.42 7.03
C PRO A 44 4.56 -18.48 8.10
N ARG A 45 4.25 -17.34 8.73
CA ARG A 45 3.20 -17.22 9.75
C ARG A 45 1.82 -17.25 9.12
N LEU A 46 1.66 -16.62 7.93
CA LEU A 46 0.44 -16.74 7.14
C LEU A 46 0.20 -18.19 6.72
N ALA A 47 1.24 -18.90 6.26
CA ALA A 47 1.15 -20.31 5.90
C ALA A 47 0.62 -21.18 7.05
N THR A 48 1.07 -20.92 8.28
CA THR A 48 0.57 -21.63 9.47
C THR A 48 -0.94 -21.35 9.68
N LEU A 49 -1.38 -20.09 9.55
CA LEU A 49 -2.79 -19.75 9.66
C LEU A 49 -3.64 -20.44 8.58
N LEU A 50 -3.15 -20.50 7.35
CA LEU A 50 -3.85 -21.15 6.23
C LEU A 50 -3.94 -22.65 6.44
N ASP A 51 -2.87 -23.32 6.91
CA ASP A 51 -2.90 -24.73 7.27
C ASP A 51 -3.95 -25.01 8.37
N GLU A 52 -4.02 -24.16 9.41
CA GLU A 52 -5.02 -24.27 10.49
C GLU A 52 -6.46 -24.06 9.95
N ALA A 53 -6.66 -23.14 9.01
CA ALA A 53 -7.95 -22.91 8.41
C ALA A 53 -8.40 -24.08 7.49
N HIS A 54 -7.48 -24.59 6.66
CA HIS A 54 -7.76 -25.73 5.77
C HIS A 54 -7.95 -27.05 6.53
N ALA A 55 -7.39 -27.19 7.72
CA ALA A 55 -7.62 -28.37 8.58
C ALA A 55 -9.06 -28.45 9.10
N GLN A 56 -9.88 -27.43 8.89
CA GLN A 56 -11.31 -27.45 9.23
C GLN A 56 -12.11 -28.09 8.09
N ASP A 57 -12.32 -29.39 8.14
CA ASP A 57 -13.03 -30.19 7.11
C ASP A 57 -14.48 -29.72 6.81
N THR A 58 -15.04 -28.82 7.63
CA THR A 58 -16.41 -28.35 7.54
C THR A 58 -16.57 -27.02 6.81
N ALA A 59 -15.48 -26.38 6.41
CA ALA A 59 -15.50 -25.07 5.75
C ALA A 59 -14.69 -25.06 4.46
N ARG A 60 -15.16 -24.33 3.45
CA ARG A 60 -14.35 -23.98 2.28
C ARG A 60 -13.60 -22.68 2.57
N VAL A 61 -12.29 -22.73 2.42
CA VAL A 61 -11.40 -21.57 2.59
C VAL A 61 -11.17 -20.91 1.25
N PHE A 62 -11.22 -19.57 1.21
CA PHE A 62 -10.75 -18.71 0.14
C PHE A 62 -9.67 -17.78 0.68
N VAL A 63 -8.59 -17.61 -0.07
CA VAL A 63 -7.50 -16.69 0.25
C VAL A 63 -7.53 -15.57 -0.78
N VAL A 64 -7.70 -14.33 -0.32
CA VAL A 64 -7.96 -13.17 -1.17
C VAL A 64 -6.98 -12.04 -0.84
N ASP A 65 -6.55 -11.29 -1.86
CA ASP A 65 -5.64 -10.16 -1.66
C ASP A 65 -6.21 -8.87 -2.24
N ALA A 66 -6.18 -7.80 -1.46
CA ALA A 66 -6.72 -6.50 -1.83
C ALA A 66 -5.67 -5.53 -2.40
N GLY A 67 -4.54 -6.03 -2.92
CA GLY A 67 -3.53 -5.24 -3.63
C GLY A 67 -2.37 -4.76 -2.76
N ASP A 68 -1.43 -4.06 -3.41
CA ASP A 68 -0.15 -3.60 -2.86
C ASP A 68 0.70 -4.76 -2.32
N ARG A 69 0.94 -5.75 -3.20
CA ARG A 69 1.71 -6.95 -2.86
C ARG A 69 3.20 -6.69 -2.74
N TRP A 70 3.74 -5.80 -3.56
CA TRP A 70 5.18 -5.46 -3.57
C TRP A 70 5.43 -4.00 -3.24
N THR A 71 6.67 -3.54 -3.43
CA THR A 71 7.20 -2.25 -3.01
C THR A 71 7.36 -2.12 -1.49
N GLY A 72 8.58 -2.39 -1.04
CA GLY A 72 8.99 -2.29 0.38
C GLY A 72 10.02 -3.30 0.83
N ASN A 73 10.51 -4.17 -0.08
CA ASN A 73 11.60 -5.12 0.20
C ASN A 73 12.51 -5.24 -1.03
N PRO A 74 13.74 -4.75 -0.98
CA PRO A 74 14.65 -4.76 -2.11
C PRO A 74 14.96 -6.15 -2.67
N TYR A 75 14.91 -7.18 -1.84
CA TYR A 75 15.09 -8.58 -2.30
C TYR A 75 13.95 -9.07 -3.19
N VAL A 76 12.81 -8.41 -3.18
CA VAL A 76 11.70 -8.61 -4.10
C VAL A 76 11.75 -7.59 -5.23
N ASP A 77 11.90 -6.31 -4.87
CA ASP A 77 11.63 -5.18 -5.75
C ASP A 77 12.81 -4.90 -6.70
N MET A 78 14.06 -5.14 -6.24
CA MET A 78 15.31 -4.82 -6.97
C MET A 78 16.01 -6.06 -7.56
N SER A 79 15.46 -7.24 -7.38
CA SER A 79 16.02 -8.46 -7.96
C SER A 79 15.90 -8.47 -9.49
N SER A 80 16.72 -9.28 -10.17
CA SER A 80 16.61 -9.50 -11.64
C SER A 80 15.24 -10.07 -12.06
N HIS A 81 14.45 -10.52 -11.10
CA HIS A 81 13.11 -11.07 -11.28
C HIS A 81 12.12 -10.33 -10.36
N ALA A 82 12.15 -8.99 -10.38
CA ALA A 82 11.34 -8.14 -9.53
C ALA A 82 9.88 -8.59 -9.44
N GLY A 83 9.33 -8.64 -8.21
CA GLY A 83 7.98 -9.10 -7.88
C GLY A 83 7.77 -10.62 -7.88
N ARG A 84 8.68 -11.41 -8.49
CA ARG A 84 8.51 -12.87 -8.62
C ARG A 84 8.45 -13.61 -7.27
N PRO A 85 9.30 -13.32 -6.27
CA PRO A 85 9.26 -14.03 -5.00
C PRO A 85 7.89 -13.97 -4.31
N ILE A 86 7.19 -12.83 -4.39
CA ILE A 86 5.88 -12.70 -3.76
C ILE A 86 4.80 -13.49 -4.52
N ILE A 87 4.83 -13.47 -5.87
CA ILE A 87 3.88 -14.23 -6.70
C ILE A 87 4.07 -15.74 -6.51
N GLU A 88 5.32 -16.23 -6.49
CA GLU A 88 5.60 -17.65 -6.23
C GLU A 88 5.08 -18.10 -4.86
N GLN A 89 5.28 -17.27 -3.82
CA GLN A 89 4.75 -17.59 -2.49
C GLN A 89 3.22 -17.52 -2.44
N MET A 90 2.57 -16.56 -3.10
CA MET A 90 1.11 -16.49 -3.18
C MET A 90 0.52 -17.70 -3.91
N ASN A 91 1.12 -18.14 -5.03
CA ASN A 91 0.73 -19.37 -5.73
C ASN A 91 0.82 -20.58 -4.78
N ARG A 92 1.92 -20.71 -4.06
CA ARG A 92 2.16 -21.81 -3.12
C ARG A 92 1.22 -21.79 -1.91
N LEU A 93 0.88 -20.62 -1.42
CA LEU A 93 -0.07 -20.43 -0.32
C LEU A 93 -1.52 -20.61 -0.76
N GLY A 94 -1.78 -20.83 -2.05
CA GLY A 94 -3.09 -21.13 -2.58
C GLY A 94 -4.05 -19.93 -2.58
N TYR A 95 -3.54 -18.73 -2.94
CA TYR A 95 -4.44 -17.60 -3.18
C TYR A 95 -5.45 -17.94 -4.28
N ASP A 96 -6.69 -17.49 -4.12
CA ASP A 96 -7.78 -17.73 -5.07
C ASP A 96 -8.04 -16.54 -5.98
N VAL A 97 -8.04 -15.33 -5.42
CA VAL A 97 -8.36 -14.08 -6.15
C VAL A 97 -7.57 -12.92 -5.57
N ALA A 98 -7.11 -12.01 -6.41
CA ALA A 98 -6.51 -10.76 -5.98
C ALA A 98 -6.94 -9.59 -6.87
N THR A 99 -6.95 -8.37 -6.30
CA THR A 99 -7.08 -7.13 -7.07
C THR A 99 -5.72 -6.43 -7.19
N PHE A 100 -5.70 -5.24 -7.74
CA PHE A 100 -4.51 -4.40 -7.88
C PHE A 100 -4.57 -3.24 -6.89
N GLY A 101 -3.44 -2.91 -6.27
CA GLY A 101 -3.22 -1.64 -5.64
C GLY A 101 -2.37 -0.73 -6.53
N ASN A 102 -2.04 0.46 -6.04
CA ASN A 102 -1.25 1.43 -6.81
C ASN A 102 0.21 0.98 -6.95
N HIS A 103 0.75 0.27 -5.98
CA HIS A 103 2.13 -0.20 -6.01
C HIS A 103 2.37 -1.37 -6.98
N GLU A 104 1.34 -2.04 -7.49
CA GLU A 104 1.49 -3.01 -8.57
C GLU A 104 2.14 -2.41 -9.82
N PHE A 105 1.99 -1.12 -10.04
CA PHE A 105 2.51 -0.41 -11.21
C PHE A 105 3.96 0.10 -11.05
N ASP A 106 4.53 0.11 -9.85
CA ASP A 106 5.83 0.72 -9.54
C ASP A 106 7.00 0.14 -10.33
N MET A 107 6.96 -1.16 -10.60
CA MET A 107 8.01 -1.87 -11.34
C MET A 107 7.87 -1.79 -12.87
N GLY A 108 6.88 -1.00 -13.36
CA GLY A 108 6.57 -0.84 -14.77
C GLY A 108 5.68 -1.95 -15.32
N LEU A 109 5.04 -1.65 -16.48
CA LEU A 109 3.99 -2.50 -17.04
C LEU A 109 4.51 -3.85 -17.56
N ASP A 110 5.72 -3.91 -18.10
CA ASP A 110 6.29 -5.18 -18.58
C ASP A 110 6.51 -6.17 -17.44
N THR A 111 7.01 -5.67 -16.29
CA THR A 111 7.18 -6.49 -15.09
C THR A 111 5.82 -6.92 -14.55
N LEU A 112 4.86 -5.99 -14.44
CA LEU A 112 3.50 -6.30 -13.99
C LEU A 112 2.84 -7.35 -14.89
N GLN A 113 2.88 -7.18 -16.22
CA GLN A 113 2.35 -8.15 -17.19
C GLN A 113 2.96 -9.53 -17.01
N LYS A 114 4.28 -9.59 -16.80
CA LYS A 114 4.96 -10.86 -16.55
C LYS A 114 4.51 -11.51 -15.26
N ARG A 115 4.40 -10.75 -14.17
CA ARG A 115 3.89 -11.26 -12.88
C ARG A 115 2.45 -11.73 -12.97
N MET A 116 1.60 -11.00 -13.70
CA MET A 116 0.22 -11.44 -13.97
C MET A 116 0.16 -12.79 -14.67
N SER A 117 1.06 -13.03 -15.63
CA SER A 117 1.11 -14.31 -16.36
C SER A 117 1.64 -15.49 -15.53
N GLU A 118 2.35 -15.21 -14.45
CA GLU A 118 2.91 -16.20 -13.52
C GLU A 118 1.96 -16.52 -12.34
N ALA A 119 0.95 -15.66 -12.11
CA ALA A 119 -0.05 -15.87 -11.06
C ALA A 119 -0.97 -17.05 -11.39
N GLU A 120 -1.11 -18.00 -10.45
CA GLU A 120 -2.03 -19.15 -10.54
C GLU A 120 -3.41 -18.84 -9.95
N PHE A 121 -3.62 -17.63 -9.43
CA PHE A 121 -4.87 -17.10 -8.93
C PHE A 121 -5.48 -16.08 -9.89
N ASP A 122 -6.80 -15.86 -9.81
CA ASP A 122 -7.46 -14.88 -10.65
C ASP A 122 -7.15 -13.45 -10.23
N LEU A 123 -6.73 -12.62 -11.18
CA LEU A 123 -6.54 -11.17 -11.02
C LEU A 123 -7.75 -10.43 -11.57
N VAL A 124 -8.38 -9.59 -10.76
CA VAL A 124 -9.60 -8.86 -11.11
C VAL A 124 -9.43 -7.36 -10.92
N LEU A 125 -9.87 -6.57 -11.92
CA LEU A 125 -9.91 -5.11 -11.83
C LEU A 125 -10.93 -4.57 -12.83
N ALA A 126 -11.98 -3.93 -12.32
CA ALA A 126 -13.12 -3.51 -13.14
C ALA A 126 -12.99 -2.10 -13.70
N ASN A 127 -12.32 -1.20 -12.97
CA ASN A 127 -12.30 0.23 -13.31
C ASN A 127 -11.04 0.67 -14.07
N ILE A 128 -10.53 -0.20 -14.93
CA ILE A 128 -9.41 0.09 -15.84
C ILE A 128 -9.78 -0.24 -17.29
N ASP A 129 -9.31 0.58 -18.22
CA ASP A 129 -9.16 0.25 -19.62
C ASP A 129 -7.68 0.35 -19.97
N THR A 130 -7.07 -0.77 -20.31
CA THR A 130 -5.62 -0.86 -20.57
C THR A 130 -5.24 -0.34 -21.95
N LYS A 131 -6.22 -0.08 -22.84
CA LYS A 131 -6.03 0.47 -24.19
C LYS A 131 -4.84 -0.12 -24.94
N GLU A 132 -3.89 0.75 -25.32
CA GLU A 132 -2.69 0.39 -26.10
C GLU A 132 -1.48 0.09 -25.18
N SER A 133 -1.68 0.01 -23.87
CA SER A 133 -0.58 -0.30 -22.93
C SER A 133 -0.08 -1.74 -23.07
N ALA A 134 1.08 -2.05 -22.51
CA ALA A 134 1.62 -3.40 -22.47
C ALA A 134 0.85 -4.36 -21.54
N LEU A 135 -0.11 -3.85 -20.77
CA LEU A 135 -0.87 -4.63 -19.79
C LEU A 135 -2.09 -5.29 -20.44
N ALA A 136 -2.23 -6.61 -20.30
CA ALA A 136 -3.44 -7.31 -20.69
C ALA A 136 -4.64 -6.85 -19.86
N GLN A 137 -5.81 -6.69 -20.51
CA GLN A 137 -7.03 -6.25 -19.83
C GLN A 137 -7.44 -7.24 -18.73
N PRO A 138 -7.45 -6.85 -17.44
CA PRO A 138 -7.94 -7.70 -16.36
C PRO A 138 -9.43 -7.98 -16.50
N LYS A 139 -9.88 -9.11 -15.97
CA LYS A 139 -11.31 -9.37 -15.82
C LYS A 139 -11.91 -8.42 -14.78
N PRO A 140 -13.11 -7.89 -14.98
CA PRO A 140 -13.74 -7.03 -13.98
C PRO A 140 -14.10 -7.78 -12.70
N TYR A 141 -14.49 -9.06 -12.83
CA TYR A 141 -14.85 -9.96 -11.74
C TYR A 141 -14.65 -11.42 -12.15
N VAL A 142 -14.65 -12.31 -11.16
CA VAL A 142 -14.69 -13.76 -11.35
C VAL A 142 -15.75 -14.39 -10.43
N ILE A 143 -16.20 -15.59 -10.77
CA ILE A 143 -17.11 -16.39 -9.95
C ILE A 143 -16.43 -17.70 -9.60
N LYS A 144 -16.22 -17.94 -8.32
CA LYS A 144 -15.73 -19.20 -7.76
C LYS A 144 -16.89 -20.02 -7.21
N ARG A 145 -16.66 -21.30 -6.93
CA ARG A 145 -17.67 -22.18 -6.36
C ARG A 145 -17.19 -22.84 -5.07
N ALA A 146 -18.07 -22.86 -4.09
CA ALA A 146 -17.91 -23.64 -2.89
C ALA A 146 -19.12 -24.58 -2.78
N GLY A 147 -18.94 -25.87 -3.08
CA GLY A 147 -20.07 -26.80 -3.19
C GLY A 147 -21.09 -26.33 -4.24
N GLY A 148 -22.31 -26.06 -3.81
CA GLY A 148 -23.37 -25.51 -4.67
C GLY A 148 -23.37 -23.99 -4.83
N THR A 149 -22.73 -23.28 -3.91
CA THR A 149 -22.76 -21.83 -3.80
C THR A 149 -21.78 -21.14 -4.77
N LYS A 150 -22.23 -20.08 -5.42
CA LYS A 150 -21.42 -19.23 -6.30
C LYS A 150 -20.99 -17.98 -5.55
N ILE A 151 -19.70 -17.75 -5.46
CA ILE A 151 -19.12 -16.57 -4.83
C ILE A 151 -18.52 -15.70 -5.93
N GLY A 152 -19.03 -14.47 -6.08
CA GLY A 152 -18.54 -13.48 -7.03
C GLY A 152 -17.54 -12.54 -6.38
N PHE A 153 -16.40 -12.29 -7.03
CA PHE A 153 -15.36 -11.36 -6.58
C PHE A 153 -15.18 -10.27 -7.60
N LEU A 154 -15.47 -9.01 -7.22
CA LEU A 154 -15.33 -7.81 -8.03
C LEU A 154 -14.11 -7.02 -7.57
N GLY A 155 -13.17 -6.68 -8.47
CA GLY A 155 -11.97 -5.88 -8.14
C GLY A 155 -12.14 -4.41 -8.46
N ILE A 156 -11.73 -3.53 -7.56
CA ILE A 156 -11.78 -2.05 -7.70
C ILE A 156 -10.49 -1.43 -7.16
N ILE A 157 -9.92 -0.46 -7.87
CA ILE A 157 -8.79 0.35 -7.42
C ILE A 157 -9.18 1.82 -7.31
N THR A 158 -8.48 2.56 -6.46
CA THR A 158 -8.65 4.02 -6.36
C THR A 158 -8.24 4.73 -7.65
N ASN A 159 -8.77 5.92 -7.86
CA ASN A 159 -8.22 6.93 -8.75
C ASN A 159 -8.28 8.29 -8.03
N TYR A 160 -7.32 9.16 -8.33
CA TYR A 160 -7.20 10.48 -7.73
C TYR A 160 -7.50 11.60 -8.73
N ALA A 161 -7.27 12.84 -8.32
CA ALA A 161 -7.53 14.03 -9.13
C ALA A 161 -6.78 14.07 -10.48
N ASN A 162 -5.66 13.35 -10.59
CA ASN A 162 -4.91 13.12 -11.83
C ASN A 162 -5.56 12.09 -12.77
N GLY A 163 -6.57 11.36 -12.29
CA GLY A 163 -7.35 10.40 -13.09
C GLY A 163 -6.80 8.96 -13.07
N HIS A 164 -5.83 8.68 -12.21
CA HIS A 164 -5.24 7.34 -12.04
C HIS A 164 -4.84 7.09 -10.57
N PRO A 165 -4.45 5.86 -10.17
CA PRO A 165 -3.88 5.57 -8.87
C PRO A 165 -2.58 6.35 -8.62
N ASP A 166 -2.15 6.44 -7.36
CA ASP A 166 -0.84 7.03 -7.02
C ASP A 166 0.28 6.30 -7.76
N GLY A 167 1.16 7.10 -8.38
CA GLY A 167 2.29 6.61 -9.15
C GLY A 167 2.79 7.65 -10.17
N LYS A 168 3.76 7.27 -10.98
CA LYS A 168 4.32 8.15 -12.01
C LYS A 168 3.37 8.27 -13.20
N ASP A 169 2.95 9.49 -13.58
CA ASP A 169 2.03 9.77 -14.69
C ASP A 169 2.42 9.05 -15.99
N VAL A 170 3.73 8.91 -16.24
CA VAL A 170 4.26 8.25 -17.45
C VAL A 170 3.85 6.78 -17.56
N ILE A 171 3.61 6.09 -16.44
CA ILE A 171 3.20 4.69 -16.42
C ILE A 171 1.75 4.56 -16.90
N PHE A 172 0.91 5.51 -16.56
CA PHE A 172 -0.54 5.47 -16.78
C PHE A 172 -1.01 6.14 -18.08
N LYS A 173 -0.10 6.79 -18.84
CA LYS A 173 -0.43 7.64 -20.01
C LYS A 173 -1.27 6.96 -21.09
N ASP A 174 -1.11 5.64 -21.27
CA ASP A 174 -1.79 4.84 -22.29
C ASP A 174 -2.92 3.98 -21.71
N MET A 175 -3.41 4.33 -20.50
CA MET A 175 -4.51 3.65 -19.80
C MET A 175 -5.57 4.67 -19.37
N GLU A 176 -6.75 4.19 -19.03
CA GLU A 176 -7.82 4.99 -18.45
C GLU A 176 -8.40 4.30 -17.21
N PHE A 177 -8.56 5.08 -16.14
CA PHE A 177 -9.19 4.62 -14.92
C PHE A 177 -10.52 5.31 -14.72
N PHE A 178 -11.57 4.52 -14.55
CA PHE A 178 -12.92 5.03 -14.34
C PHE A 178 -13.20 5.29 -12.86
N SER A 179 -14.28 6.04 -12.57
CA SER A 179 -14.74 6.22 -11.19
C SER A 179 -14.97 4.86 -10.53
N PRO A 180 -14.36 4.61 -9.36
CA PRO A 180 -14.58 3.39 -8.59
C PRO A 180 -16.06 3.13 -8.31
N GLU A 181 -16.81 4.14 -7.87
CA GLU A 181 -18.22 4.01 -7.48
C GLU A 181 -19.10 3.69 -8.67
N TRP A 182 -18.95 4.44 -9.77
CA TRP A 182 -19.73 4.19 -10.99
C TRP A 182 -19.47 2.80 -11.57
N THR A 183 -18.19 2.39 -11.57
CA THR A 183 -17.79 1.08 -12.09
C THR A 183 -18.28 -0.04 -11.20
N ALA A 184 -18.16 0.14 -9.87
CA ALA A 184 -18.63 -0.80 -8.88
C ALA A 184 -20.15 -1.00 -9.00
N GLU A 185 -20.92 0.07 -9.12
CA GLU A 185 -22.39 -0.01 -9.33
C GLU A 185 -22.74 -0.77 -10.61
N ARG A 186 -22.04 -0.45 -11.73
CA ARG A 186 -22.29 -1.07 -13.03
C ARG A 186 -22.00 -2.58 -13.02
N TYR A 187 -20.81 -2.99 -12.60
CA TYR A 187 -20.42 -4.40 -12.60
C TYR A 187 -20.99 -5.15 -11.40
N GLY A 188 -21.23 -4.48 -10.28
CA GLY A 188 -21.83 -5.05 -9.10
C GLY A 188 -23.26 -5.55 -9.36
N LYS A 189 -24.09 -4.76 -10.06
CA LYS A 189 -25.42 -5.20 -10.49
C LYS A 189 -25.38 -6.46 -11.36
N GLN A 190 -24.44 -6.48 -12.33
CA GLN A 190 -24.27 -7.63 -13.22
C GLN A 190 -23.80 -8.89 -12.46
N LEU A 191 -22.91 -8.72 -11.48
CA LEU A 191 -22.38 -9.81 -10.69
C LEU A 191 -23.41 -10.37 -9.72
N ARG A 192 -24.18 -9.48 -9.06
CA ARG A 192 -25.24 -9.88 -8.10
C ARG A 192 -26.25 -10.84 -8.70
N GLU A 193 -26.60 -10.67 -9.98
CA GLU A 193 -27.52 -11.56 -10.71
C GLU A 193 -26.94 -12.96 -10.97
N LYS A 194 -25.62 -13.14 -10.81
CA LYS A 194 -24.90 -14.35 -11.22
C LYS A 194 -24.33 -15.15 -10.04
N CYS A 195 -24.32 -14.58 -8.83
CA CYS A 195 -23.71 -15.18 -7.65
C CYS A 195 -24.65 -15.17 -6.44
N ASP A 196 -24.42 -16.10 -5.53
CA ASP A 196 -25.15 -16.22 -4.27
C ASP A 196 -24.51 -15.33 -3.19
N VAL A 197 -23.18 -15.23 -3.18
CA VAL A 197 -22.40 -14.35 -2.31
C VAL A 197 -21.58 -13.39 -3.17
N MET A 198 -21.66 -12.09 -2.88
CA MET A 198 -20.93 -11.04 -3.60
C MET A 198 -19.91 -10.38 -2.70
N VAL A 199 -18.63 -10.54 -3.06
CA VAL A 199 -17.48 -9.94 -2.40
C VAL A 199 -16.87 -8.88 -3.30
N VAL A 200 -16.65 -7.69 -2.77
CA VAL A 200 -15.90 -6.62 -3.43
C VAL A 200 -14.50 -6.58 -2.83
N ILE A 201 -13.48 -6.64 -3.68
CA ILE A 201 -12.08 -6.51 -3.30
C ILE A 201 -11.64 -5.12 -3.74
N SER A 202 -11.40 -4.24 -2.78
CA SER A 202 -11.15 -2.83 -3.03
C SER A 202 -9.76 -2.40 -2.57
N HIS A 203 -9.09 -1.62 -3.41
CA HIS A 203 -7.90 -0.87 -3.02
C HIS A 203 -8.16 0.64 -3.17
N CYS A 204 -9.28 1.11 -2.60
CA CYS A 204 -9.68 2.53 -2.66
C CYS A 204 -9.40 3.30 -1.37
N GLY A 205 -9.08 2.60 -0.30
CA GLY A 205 -8.92 3.16 1.03
C GLY A 205 -10.19 3.07 1.87
N LEU A 206 -10.00 2.85 3.15
CA LEU A 206 -11.06 2.55 4.12
C LEU A 206 -12.14 3.63 4.20
N ASP A 207 -11.75 4.90 4.14
CA ASP A 207 -12.66 6.05 4.14
C ASP A 207 -13.60 6.03 2.92
N ARG A 208 -13.09 5.73 1.74
CA ARG A 208 -13.88 5.61 0.52
C ARG A 208 -14.75 4.36 0.51
N ASP A 209 -14.22 3.25 1.00
CA ASP A 209 -14.93 1.97 1.05
C ASP A 209 -16.11 2.00 2.01
N THR A 210 -15.94 2.62 3.20
CA THR A 210 -16.98 2.71 4.22
C THR A 210 -18.03 3.79 3.92
N THR A 211 -17.73 4.75 3.06
CA THR A 211 -18.66 5.83 2.69
C THR A 211 -19.23 5.64 1.29
N ASN A 212 -18.40 5.72 0.28
CA ASN A 212 -18.82 5.82 -1.13
C ASN A 212 -19.15 4.46 -1.72
N LEU A 213 -18.24 3.48 -1.60
CA LEU A 213 -18.45 2.14 -2.17
C LEU A 213 -19.58 1.40 -1.46
N ALA A 214 -19.62 1.41 -0.13
CA ALA A 214 -20.72 0.80 0.62
C ALA A 214 -22.07 1.45 0.28
N THR A 215 -22.11 2.76 -0.01
CA THR A 215 -23.33 3.43 -0.49
C THR A 215 -23.71 3.04 -1.92
N ALA A 216 -22.73 2.88 -2.81
CA ALA A 216 -22.95 2.48 -4.20
C ALA A 216 -23.36 0.99 -4.33
N LEU A 217 -22.97 0.15 -3.37
CA LEU A 217 -23.17 -1.30 -3.37
C LEU A 217 -23.92 -1.79 -2.12
N PRO A 218 -25.14 -1.29 -1.82
CA PRO A 218 -25.88 -1.68 -0.62
C PRO A 218 -26.33 -3.16 -0.63
N TYR A 219 -26.09 -3.87 -1.72
CA TYR A 219 -26.38 -5.29 -1.94
C TYR A 219 -25.13 -6.17 -1.97
N ALA A 220 -23.94 -5.62 -1.74
CA ALA A 220 -22.74 -6.42 -1.53
C ALA A 220 -22.80 -7.11 -0.15
N ASP A 221 -22.35 -8.35 -0.10
CA ASP A 221 -22.33 -9.11 1.16
C ASP A 221 -21.06 -8.83 1.98
N LEU A 222 -19.99 -8.40 1.31
CA LEU A 222 -18.70 -8.08 1.95
C LEU A 222 -17.87 -7.13 1.08
N ILE A 223 -17.22 -6.16 1.70
CA ILE A 223 -16.11 -5.39 1.11
C ILE A 223 -14.83 -5.74 1.84
N ILE A 224 -13.82 -6.21 1.10
CA ILE A 224 -12.44 -6.39 1.56
C ILE A 224 -11.66 -5.17 1.10
N SER A 225 -11.14 -4.38 2.04
CA SER A 225 -10.50 -3.09 1.81
C SER A 225 -8.97 -3.19 1.89
N GLY A 226 -8.26 -2.25 1.28
CA GLY A 226 -6.82 -2.05 1.33
C GLY A 226 -6.42 -0.57 1.27
N HIS A 227 -5.14 -0.27 1.05
CA HIS A 227 -4.56 1.05 0.83
C HIS A 227 -4.30 1.90 2.09
N THR A 228 -5.20 1.95 3.05
CA THR A 228 -5.05 2.84 4.22
C THR A 228 -4.20 2.28 5.35
N HIS A 229 -3.79 1.02 5.27
CA HIS A 229 -2.92 0.36 6.27
C HIS A 229 -3.51 0.32 7.69
N GLU A 230 -4.84 0.41 7.85
CA GLU A 230 -5.52 0.38 9.15
C GLU A 230 -6.38 -0.85 9.31
N PRO A 231 -6.23 -1.62 10.40
CA PRO A 231 -7.14 -2.73 10.65
C PRO A 231 -8.55 -2.22 10.93
N TYR A 232 -9.52 -2.85 10.27
CA TYR A 232 -10.93 -2.49 10.40
C TYR A 232 -11.80 -3.73 10.22
N ALA A 233 -12.86 -3.85 11.01
CA ALA A 233 -13.89 -4.85 10.83
C ALA A 233 -15.20 -4.36 11.46
N ALA A 234 -16.07 -3.79 10.65
CA ALA A 234 -17.38 -3.32 11.07
C ALA A 234 -18.35 -3.21 9.89
N GLU A 235 -19.62 -3.05 10.17
CA GLU A 235 -20.63 -2.72 9.18
C GLU A 235 -20.65 -1.22 8.87
N SER A 236 -20.67 -0.88 7.59
CA SER A 236 -20.82 0.50 7.11
C SER A 236 -21.92 0.56 6.05
N LYS A 237 -22.90 1.45 6.25
CA LYS A 237 -24.07 1.59 5.33
C LYS A 237 -24.83 0.27 5.08
N GLY A 238 -24.83 -0.65 6.03
CA GLY A 238 -25.46 -1.96 5.90
C GLY A 238 -24.59 -3.01 5.20
N VAL A 239 -23.34 -2.71 4.88
CA VAL A 239 -22.40 -3.63 4.25
C VAL A 239 -21.23 -3.91 5.19
N PRO A 240 -20.90 -5.17 5.50
CA PRO A 240 -19.69 -5.53 6.21
C PRO A 240 -18.44 -5.12 5.46
N VAL A 241 -17.50 -4.46 6.13
CA VAL A 241 -16.19 -4.05 5.60
C VAL A 241 -15.10 -4.63 6.48
N VAL A 242 -14.08 -5.24 5.88
CA VAL A 242 -12.91 -5.76 6.59
C VAL A 242 -11.63 -5.33 5.90
N GLN A 243 -10.66 -4.89 6.69
CA GLN A 243 -9.28 -4.64 6.26
C GLN A 243 -8.32 -5.20 7.31
N GLY A 244 -7.29 -5.90 6.86
CA GLY A 244 -6.14 -6.25 7.70
C GLY A 244 -5.24 -5.04 7.96
N ASN A 245 -4.08 -5.30 8.55
CA ASN A 245 -3.03 -4.29 8.69
C ASN A 245 -1.95 -4.55 7.64
N ASN A 246 -1.24 -3.50 7.22
CA ASN A 246 -0.16 -3.64 6.26
C ASN A 246 0.97 -4.55 6.75
N LYS A 247 1.77 -5.04 5.81
CA LYS A 247 2.95 -5.88 6.09
C LYS A 247 2.59 -7.14 6.89
N LEU A 248 1.38 -7.67 6.68
CA LEU A 248 0.88 -8.89 7.34
C LEU A 248 0.89 -8.83 8.88
N ARG A 249 0.81 -7.65 9.49
CA ARG A 249 0.68 -7.53 10.96
C ARG A 249 -0.62 -8.11 11.45
N GLU A 250 -1.69 -7.92 10.68
CA GLU A 250 -3.01 -8.50 10.87
C GLU A 250 -3.62 -8.80 9.50
N VAL A 251 -4.46 -9.81 9.44
CA VAL A 251 -5.22 -10.19 8.23
C VAL A 251 -6.70 -10.12 8.50
N GLY A 252 -7.51 -9.92 7.47
CA GLY A 252 -8.95 -10.03 7.58
C GLY A 252 -9.38 -11.48 7.66
N LEU A 253 -10.31 -11.79 8.54
CA LEU A 253 -10.98 -13.08 8.66
C LEU A 253 -12.50 -12.88 8.58
N THR A 254 -13.12 -13.44 7.56
CA THR A 254 -14.57 -13.44 7.42
C THR A 254 -15.07 -14.88 7.45
N THR A 255 -16.07 -15.15 8.28
CA THR A 255 -16.78 -16.42 8.32
C THR A 255 -18.20 -16.23 7.85
N ILE A 256 -18.65 -17.05 6.88
CA ILE A 256 -20.00 -16.99 6.31
C ILE A 256 -20.65 -18.35 6.49
N LYS A 257 -21.81 -18.37 7.13
CA LYS A 257 -22.66 -19.55 7.22
C LYS A 257 -23.79 -19.43 6.22
N LEU A 258 -23.93 -20.43 5.38
CA LEU A 258 -24.95 -20.50 4.34
C LEU A 258 -25.92 -21.64 4.65
N ARG A 259 -27.20 -21.43 4.30
CA ARG A 259 -28.22 -22.46 4.34
C ARG A 259 -29.06 -22.39 3.07
N GLY A 260 -28.96 -23.44 2.22
CA GLY A 260 -29.62 -23.43 0.93
C GLY A 260 -29.18 -22.33 -0.03
N GLY A 261 -27.94 -21.84 0.07
CA GLY A 261 -27.40 -20.75 -0.73
C GLY A 261 -27.63 -19.34 -0.14
N GLU A 262 -28.41 -19.20 0.92
CA GLU A 262 -28.66 -17.92 1.60
C GLU A 262 -27.73 -17.74 2.78
N ILE A 263 -27.22 -16.52 2.98
CA ILE A 263 -26.38 -16.15 4.12
C ILE A 263 -27.26 -16.09 5.38
N VAL A 264 -26.96 -16.95 6.34
CA VAL A 264 -27.66 -16.96 7.65
C VAL A 264 -26.83 -16.33 8.76
N ALA A 265 -25.51 -16.24 8.59
CA ALA A 265 -24.61 -15.48 9.45
C ALA A 265 -23.36 -15.07 8.67
N LEU A 266 -22.88 -13.87 8.94
CA LEU A 266 -21.61 -13.35 8.44
C LEU A 266 -20.93 -12.58 9.58
N ASN A 267 -19.65 -12.92 9.85
CA ASN A 267 -18.85 -12.22 10.84
C ASN A 267 -17.51 -11.84 10.22
N THR A 268 -17.07 -10.64 10.48
CA THR A 268 -15.77 -10.11 10.07
C THR A 268 -14.94 -9.72 11.29
N GLN A 269 -13.66 -9.99 11.24
CA GLN A 269 -12.68 -9.51 12.21
C GLN A 269 -11.31 -9.38 11.55
N HIS A 270 -10.42 -8.59 12.11
CA HIS A 270 -9.01 -8.65 11.81
C HIS A 270 -8.30 -9.45 12.90
N ILE A 271 -7.32 -10.24 12.52
CA ILE A 271 -6.59 -11.14 13.43
C ILE A 271 -5.08 -11.03 13.19
N THR A 272 -4.32 -11.16 14.27
CA THR A 272 -2.85 -11.30 14.20
C THR A 272 -2.48 -12.71 13.73
N LEU A 273 -1.39 -12.81 12.97
CA LEU A 273 -0.85 -14.09 12.54
C LEU A 273 -0.28 -14.89 13.74
N PRO A 274 -0.24 -16.25 13.64
CA PRO A 274 0.42 -17.09 14.64
C PRO A 274 1.86 -16.65 14.92
N GLU A 275 2.35 -16.87 16.14
CA GLU A 275 3.74 -16.52 16.50
C GLU A 275 4.77 -17.37 15.76
N GLN A 276 4.45 -18.65 15.53
CA GLN A 276 5.32 -19.58 14.82
C GLN A 276 4.94 -19.66 13.35
N GLY A 277 5.94 -19.55 12.48
CA GLY A 277 5.81 -19.71 11.04
C GLY A 277 6.15 -21.14 10.58
N LYS A 278 5.67 -21.52 9.42
CA LYS A 278 5.95 -22.80 8.76
C LYS A 278 7.39 -22.84 8.28
N GLU A 279 8.20 -23.75 8.82
CA GLU A 279 9.64 -23.83 8.58
C GLU A 279 10.01 -23.94 7.09
N SER A 280 9.31 -24.79 6.33
CA SER A 280 9.58 -24.97 4.91
C SER A 280 9.38 -23.70 4.08
N VAL A 281 8.49 -22.82 4.48
CA VAL A 281 8.29 -21.50 3.83
C VAL A 281 9.38 -20.53 4.28
N ALA A 282 9.79 -20.58 5.55
CA ALA A 282 10.86 -19.73 6.07
C ALA A 282 12.21 -20.02 5.40
N GLU A 283 12.54 -21.30 5.17
CA GLU A 283 13.77 -21.70 4.46
C GLU A 283 13.85 -21.14 3.04
N GLU A 284 12.73 -21.14 2.31
CA GLU A 284 12.68 -20.56 0.96
C GLU A 284 12.87 -19.06 0.95
N ILE A 285 12.25 -18.38 1.92
CA ILE A 285 12.38 -16.93 2.04
C ILE A 285 13.83 -16.52 2.33
N VAL A 286 14.53 -17.27 3.18
CA VAL A 286 15.96 -17.07 3.40
C VAL A 286 16.74 -17.17 2.07
N GLY A 287 16.34 -18.06 1.16
CA GLY A 287 16.94 -18.17 -0.18
C GLY A 287 16.81 -16.90 -1.00
N TYR A 288 15.64 -16.25 -1.00
CA TYR A 288 15.43 -14.97 -1.70
C TYR A 288 16.24 -13.81 -1.09
N MET A 289 16.46 -13.80 0.23
CA MET A 289 17.19 -12.74 0.93
C MET A 289 18.72 -12.89 0.86
N HIS A 290 19.22 -13.92 0.18
CA HIS A 290 20.65 -14.17 0.05
C HIS A 290 21.23 -13.55 -1.22
N ASP A 291 21.29 -12.20 -1.24
CA ASP A 291 21.85 -11.41 -2.35
C ASP A 291 23.10 -10.66 -1.89
N PRO A 292 24.31 -11.02 -2.39
CA PRO A 292 25.56 -10.37 -1.96
C PRO A 292 25.61 -8.86 -2.28
N TYR A 293 25.01 -8.42 -3.38
CA TYR A 293 24.97 -7.01 -3.77
C TYR A 293 24.11 -6.20 -2.80
N LEU A 294 22.91 -6.69 -2.49
CA LEU A 294 22.00 -6.03 -1.55
C LEU A 294 22.50 -6.06 -0.11
N ASN A 295 23.27 -7.08 0.25
CA ASN A 295 23.86 -7.21 1.60
C ASN A 295 25.18 -6.45 1.79
N GLU A 296 25.71 -5.82 0.72
CA GLU A 296 26.92 -5.01 0.81
C GLU A 296 26.70 -3.81 1.74
N SER A 297 27.66 -3.57 2.65
CA SER A 297 27.67 -2.36 3.49
C SER A 297 28.04 -1.14 2.67
N VAL A 298 27.21 -0.10 2.68
CA VAL A 298 27.42 1.15 1.95
C VAL A 298 27.86 2.30 2.83
N GLY A 299 27.89 2.11 4.15
CA GLY A 299 28.36 3.13 5.09
C GLY A 299 27.92 2.87 6.52
N THR A 300 27.94 3.91 7.36
CA THR A 300 27.66 3.81 8.79
C THR A 300 26.89 5.03 9.29
N LEU A 301 25.88 4.83 10.15
CA LEU A 301 25.24 5.89 10.92
C LEU A 301 25.85 5.97 12.32
N THR A 302 26.11 7.19 12.83
CA THR A 302 26.68 7.42 14.15
C THR A 302 25.65 7.40 15.29
N CYS A 303 24.37 7.44 14.96
CA CYS A 303 23.24 7.25 15.88
C CYS A 303 22.01 6.79 15.08
N GLU A 304 20.95 6.35 15.78
CA GLU A 304 19.68 6.01 15.13
C GLU A 304 19.14 7.19 14.32
N ALA A 305 18.74 6.94 13.08
CA ALA A 305 17.98 7.86 12.24
C ALA A 305 16.49 7.53 12.33
N THR A 306 15.68 8.45 12.83
CA THR A 306 14.20 8.33 12.78
C THR A 306 13.68 8.56 11.37
N LYS A 307 12.42 8.26 11.10
CA LYS A 307 11.79 8.57 9.80
C LYS A 307 11.99 10.03 9.37
N MET A 308 11.90 10.97 10.33
CA MET A 308 12.17 12.39 10.10
C MET A 308 13.63 12.64 9.72
N GLY A 309 14.56 12.07 10.48
CA GLY A 309 15.99 12.19 10.19
C GLY A 309 16.38 11.60 8.85
N LEU A 310 15.76 10.50 8.44
CA LEU A 310 15.97 9.90 7.12
C LEU A 310 15.45 10.79 5.99
N ALA A 311 14.26 11.36 6.16
CA ALA A 311 13.70 12.31 5.18
C ALA A 311 14.55 13.58 5.08
N GLN A 312 15.07 14.08 6.21
CA GLN A 312 16.01 15.21 6.25
C GLN A 312 17.34 14.87 5.56
N MET A 313 17.87 13.65 5.76
CA MET A 313 19.06 13.18 5.06
C MET A 313 18.86 13.21 3.53
N MET A 314 17.74 12.72 3.03
CA MET A 314 17.43 12.73 1.59
C MET A 314 17.33 14.17 1.05
N ALA A 315 16.70 15.09 1.80
CA ALA A 315 16.59 16.49 1.41
C ALA A 315 17.95 17.23 1.48
N ASP A 316 18.76 16.96 2.52
CA ASP A 316 20.07 17.61 2.72
C ASP A 316 21.07 17.20 1.65
N VAL A 317 21.24 15.90 1.44
CA VAL A 317 22.18 15.38 0.44
C VAL A 317 21.71 15.75 -0.97
N GLY A 318 20.41 15.67 -1.25
CA GLY A 318 19.86 16.10 -2.53
C GLY A 318 20.06 17.59 -2.80
N ARG A 319 19.90 18.47 -1.80
CA ARG A 319 20.23 19.89 -1.89
C ARG A 319 21.71 20.12 -2.22
N GLU A 320 22.59 19.40 -1.52
CA GLU A 320 24.04 19.47 -1.72
C GLU A 320 24.43 19.09 -3.16
N VAL A 321 23.95 17.92 -3.63
CA VAL A 321 24.21 17.39 -4.97
C VAL A 321 23.66 18.30 -6.08
N ALA A 322 22.50 18.91 -5.87
CA ALA A 322 21.89 19.85 -6.81
C ALA A 322 22.60 21.23 -6.81
N GLY A 323 23.45 21.53 -5.84
CA GLY A 323 23.97 22.89 -5.60
C GLY A 323 22.82 23.88 -5.45
N ALA A 324 21.75 23.47 -4.72
CA ALA A 324 20.55 24.26 -4.53
C ALA A 324 20.58 25.06 -3.22
N ASP A 325 19.78 26.13 -3.16
CA ASP A 325 19.62 26.92 -1.93
C ASP A 325 18.74 26.18 -0.93
N LEU A 326 17.72 25.51 -1.43
CA LEU A 326 16.73 24.76 -0.64
C LEU A 326 16.55 23.36 -1.21
N GLY A 327 16.29 22.40 -0.32
CA GLY A 327 15.91 21.04 -0.68
C GLY A 327 14.59 20.65 -0.04
N PHE A 328 13.77 19.83 -0.72
CA PHE A 328 12.53 19.28 -0.17
C PHE A 328 12.36 17.81 -0.55
N TYR A 329 12.10 16.99 0.46
CA TYR A 329 11.65 15.61 0.27
C TYR A 329 10.33 15.39 0.99
N HIS A 330 9.46 14.48 0.51
CA HIS A 330 8.17 14.22 1.14
C HIS A 330 8.24 13.04 2.11
N ILE A 331 7.55 13.16 3.25
CA ILE A 331 7.61 12.14 4.30
C ILE A 331 7.02 10.79 3.87
N GLY A 332 6.07 10.80 2.94
CA GLY A 332 5.46 9.59 2.35
C GLY A 332 6.47 8.75 1.56
N GLY A 333 7.46 9.37 0.92
CA GLY A 333 8.54 8.70 0.22
C GLY A 333 9.58 8.04 1.11
N THR A 334 9.54 8.29 2.44
CA THR A 334 10.41 7.66 3.43
C THR A 334 9.73 6.39 3.94
N ARG A 335 10.09 5.21 3.43
CA ARG A 335 9.28 3.98 3.61
C ARG A 335 9.58 3.17 4.86
N ILE A 336 10.64 3.48 5.61
CA ILE A 336 10.98 2.85 6.88
C ILE A 336 10.83 3.81 8.05
N ALA A 337 10.58 3.25 9.24
CA ALA A 337 10.35 4.04 10.44
C ALA A 337 11.65 4.58 11.04
N SER A 338 12.73 3.80 11.00
CA SER A 338 14.06 4.20 11.44
C SER A 338 15.13 3.29 10.84
N LEU A 339 16.39 3.73 10.91
CA LEU A 339 17.59 2.93 10.76
C LEU A 339 18.41 3.02 12.04
N ALA A 340 18.86 1.86 12.55
CA ALA A 340 19.65 1.79 13.76
C ALA A 340 21.05 2.41 13.56
N GLU A 341 21.69 2.80 14.66
CA GLU A 341 23.12 3.09 14.69
C GLU A 341 23.94 1.90 14.17
N GLY A 342 24.96 2.15 13.37
CA GLY A 342 25.88 1.12 12.87
C GLY A 342 25.90 1.03 11.35
N GLY A 343 26.28 -0.15 10.83
CA GLY A 343 26.42 -0.38 9.39
C GLY A 343 25.11 -0.31 8.65
N VAL A 344 25.12 0.37 7.49
CA VAL A 344 23.98 0.50 6.57
C VAL A 344 24.27 -0.36 5.35
N ARG A 345 23.33 -1.25 5.00
CA ARG A 345 23.42 -2.08 3.81
C ARG A 345 22.79 -1.38 2.62
N ARG A 346 23.13 -1.80 1.42
CA ARG A 346 22.48 -1.35 0.19
C ARG A 346 20.97 -1.60 0.23
N ALA A 347 20.57 -2.76 0.73
CA ALA A 347 19.16 -3.11 0.93
C ALA A 347 18.41 -2.09 1.79
N ASP A 348 19.04 -1.58 2.86
CA ASP A 348 18.40 -0.63 3.79
C ASP A 348 18.06 0.70 3.10
N ILE A 349 18.89 1.14 2.15
CA ILE A 349 18.66 2.35 1.36
C ILE A 349 17.58 2.12 0.30
N TYR A 350 17.54 0.96 -0.36
CA TYR A 350 16.44 0.63 -1.28
C TYR A 350 15.11 0.43 -0.55
N GLU A 351 15.11 -0.09 0.69
CA GLU A 351 13.90 -0.16 1.52
C GLU A 351 13.44 1.24 1.97
N LEU A 352 14.39 2.14 2.24
CA LEU A 352 14.13 3.54 2.58
C LEU A 352 13.45 4.28 1.43
N GLU A 353 13.97 4.13 0.20
CA GLU A 353 13.49 4.80 -1.01
C GLU A 353 13.37 3.79 -2.18
N PRO A 354 12.24 3.08 -2.30
CA PRO A 354 12.04 2.04 -3.32
C PRO A 354 11.54 2.58 -4.68
N PHE A 355 11.27 3.89 -4.81
CA PHE A 355 10.57 4.45 -5.97
C PHE A 355 11.49 4.88 -7.11
N ASN A 356 12.82 4.75 -6.95
CA ASN A 356 13.79 5.31 -7.89
C ASN A 356 13.52 6.80 -8.17
N SER A 357 13.27 7.55 -7.09
CA SER A 357 13.04 8.99 -7.20
C SER A 357 14.32 9.76 -7.48
N ASP A 358 14.17 10.90 -8.13
CA ASP A 358 15.19 11.95 -8.25
C ASP A 358 14.63 13.27 -7.70
N LEU A 359 15.44 14.30 -7.64
CA LEU A 359 14.97 15.65 -7.34
C LEU A 359 15.02 16.50 -8.60
N VAL A 360 13.90 17.14 -8.89
CA VAL A 360 13.81 18.18 -9.92
C VAL A 360 14.45 19.45 -9.41
N ILE A 361 15.30 20.06 -10.23
CA ILE A 361 15.93 21.33 -9.95
C ILE A 361 15.14 22.42 -10.65
N THR A 362 14.64 23.39 -9.90
CA THR A 362 13.85 24.53 -10.40
C THR A 362 14.11 25.76 -9.55
N THR A 363 13.45 26.87 -9.86
CA THR A 363 13.49 28.09 -9.02
C THR A 363 12.12 28.36 -8.43
N MET A 364 12.06 28.83 -7.17
CA MET A 364 10.82 29.15 -6.46
C MET A 364 11.00 30.36 -5.53
N THR A 365 9.92 31.12 -5.36
CA THR A 365 9.77 32.11 -4.29
C THR A 365 9.24 31.44 -3.02
N LEU A 366 9.40 32.07 -1.85
CA LEU A 366 8.79 31.57 -0.61
C LEU A 366 7.24 31.53 -0.69
N ALA A 367 6.62 32.42 -1.46
CA ALA A 367 5.16 32.41 -1.66
C ALA A 367 4.70 31.17 -2.44
N GLU A 368 5.43 30.73 -3.46
CA GLU A 368 5.14 29.49 -4.20
C GLU A 368 5.36 28.25 -3.31
N ILE A 369 6.39 28.25 -2.47
CA ILE A 369 6.65 27.19 -1.49
C ILE A 369 5.54 27.15 -0.42
N GLU A 370 5.08 28.31 0.07
CA GLU A 370 3.96 28.42 0.99
C GLU A 370 2.69 27.81 0.41
N GLN A 371 2.36 28.16 -0.85
CA GLN A 371 1.20 27.60 -1.54
C GLN A 371 1.29 26.08 -1.63
N MET A 372 2.44 25.54 -2.01
CA MET A 372 2.69 24.09 -2.12
C MET A 372 2.47 23.37 -0.78
N ILE A 373 3.04 23.90 0.31
CA ILE A 373 2.92 23.31 1.65
C ILE A 373 1.46 23.38 2.14
N LEU A 374 0.78 24.53 1.99
CA LEU A 374 -0.58 24.71 2.46
C LEU A 374 -1.59 23.87 1.68
N ASN A 375 -1.42 23.73 0.37
CA ASN A 375 -2.29 22.90 -0.45
C ASN A 375 -2.22 21.43 -0.03
N LYS A 376 -1.03 20.87 0.17
CA LYS A 376 -0.88 19.51 0.68
C LYS A 376 -1.38 19.37 2.12
N PHE A 377 -1.09 20.32 2.99
CA PHE A 377 -1.51 20.30 4.39
C PHE A 377 -3.03 20.29 4.55
N ASN A 378 -3.74 21.08 3.74
CA ASN A 378 -5.20 21.23 3.77
C ASN A 378 -5.92 20.23 2.84
N ASP A 379 -5.20 19.39 2.11
CA ASP A 379 -5.80 18.37 1.26
C ASP A 379 -6.45 17.28 2.13
N THR A 380 -7.76 17.14 2.03
CA THR A 380 -8.56 16.15 2.77
C THR A 380 -8.94 14.93 1.93
N THR A 381 -8.43 14.81 0.72
CA THR A 381 -8.69 13.64 -0.15
C THR A 381 -8.12 12.35 0.42
N ASN A 382 -7.03 12.47 1.19
CA ASN A 382 -6.54 11.42 2.08
C ASN A 382 -6.48 11.97 3.51
N TYR A 383 -7.48 11.68 4.34
CA TYR A 383 -7.61 12.23 5.70
C TYR A 383 -6.44 11.87 6.63
N LYS A 384 -5.72 10.76 6.37
CA LYS A 384 -4.55 10.36 7.15
C LYS A 384 -3.33 11.21 6.87
N GLU A 385 -3.25 11.79 5.69
CA GLU A 385 -2.16 12.65 5.27
C GLU A 385 -2.48 14.14 5.45
N SER A 386 -3.77 14.48 5.62
CA SER A 386 -4.18 15.85 5.90
C SER A 386 -3.68 16.32 7.27
N HIS A 387 -3.45 17.62 7.37
CA HIS A 387 -3.01 18.28 8.59
C HIS A 387 -1.71 17.74 9.21
N ARG A 388 -0.78 17.29 8.36
CA ARG A 388 0.56 16.81 8.74
C ARG A 388 1.66 17.59 8.04
N VAL A 389 2.82 17.66 8.70
CA VAL A 389 4.04 18.10 8.02
C VAL A 389 4.45 17.03 7.04
N ASP A 390 4.29 17.29 5.76
CA ASP A 390 4.63 16.35 4.69
C ASP A 390 5.97 16.70 4.02
N LEU A 391 6.19 17.98 3.67
CA LEU A 391 7.42 18.42 3.02
C LEU A 391 8.51 18.68 4.04
N ILE A 392 9.58 17.90 3.95
CA ILE A 392 10.73 17.96 4.85
C ILE A 392 11.81 18.84 4.22
N PRO A 393 12.14 19.98 4.85
CA PRO A 393 13.02 20.99 4.25
C PRO A 393 14.51 20.78 4.55
N SER A 394 15.34 21.28 3.64
CA SER A 394 16.75 21.54 3.81
C SER A 394 17.07 23.00 3.40
N GLY A 395 17.94 23.69 4.14
CA GLY A 395 18.31 25.09 3.91
C GLY A 395 17.33 26.10 4.50
N LEU A 396 16.23 25.64 5.13
CA LEU A 396 15.32 26.46 5.92
C LEU A 396 14.61 25.62 6.99
N THR A 397 13.96 26.33 7.94
CA THR A 397 12.92 25.76 8.80
C THR A 397 11.62 26.51 8.58
N TYR A 398 10.47 25.84 8.85
CA TYR A 398 9.19 26.51 8.74
C TYR A 398 8.19 26.09 9.84
N THR A 399 7.20 26.96 10.06
CA THR A 399 6.07 26.70 10.95
C THR A 399 4.78 26.90 10.20
N ILE A 400 3.91 25.89 10.16
CA ILE A 400 2.54 25.97 9.67
C ILE A 400 1.70 26.65 10.76
N VAL A 401 1.04 27.74 10.42
CA VAL A 401 0.10 28.41 11.31
C VAL A 401 -1.29 27.93 10.99
N THR A 402 -2.00 27.41 12.01
CA THR A 402 -3.35 26.86 11.81
C THR A 402 -4.42 27.78 12.40
N ASP A 403 -5.63 27.67 11.87
CA ASP A 403 -6.83 28.28 12.44
C ASP A 403 -7.45 27.39 13.54
N LYS A 404 -8.64 27.79 14.04
CA LYS A 404 -9.36 27.05 15.09
C LYS A 404 -9.92 25.70 14.62
N LYS A 405 -9.97 25.46 13.31
CA LYS A 405 -10.41 24.18 12.72
C LYS A 405 -9.25 23.26 12.45
N GLY A 406 -8.01 23.73 12.56
CA GLY A 406 -6.79 23.00 12.25
C GLY A 406 -6.29 23.23 10.82
N ASP A 407 -7.00 24.01 10.00
CA ASP A 407 -6.58 24.32 8.63
C ASP A 407 -5.37 25.25 8.63
N GLY A 408 -4.37 24.96 7.78
CA GLY A 408 -3.19 25.79 7.60
C GLY A 408 -3.55 27.09 6.89
N THR A 409 -3.18 28.22 7.48
CA THR A 409 -3.52 29.56 6.97
C THR A 409 -2.33 30.39 6.54
N ALA A 410 -1.12 30.06 7.02
CA ALA A 410 0.12 30.74 6.65
C ALA A 410 1.35 29.88 7.02
N ILE A 411 2.47 30.18 6.40
CA ILE A 411 3.78 29.58 6.74
C ILE A 411 4.75 30.66 7.23
N ARG A 412 5.40 30.39 8.36
CA ARG A 412 6.48 31.22 8.87
C ARG A 412 7.81 30.57 8.53
N PHE A 413 8.49 31.10 7.52
CA PHE A 413 9.79 30.60 7.07
C PHE A 413 10.96 31.23 7.84
N ARG A 414 12.02 30.44 8.05
CA ARG A 414 13.34 30.88 8.53
C ARG A 414 14.41 30.27 7.61
N PRO A 415 14.68 30.87 6.44
CA PRO A 415 15.72 30.40 5.54
C PRO A 415 17.12 30.73 6.10
N GLU A 416 18.12 29.89 5.79
CA GLU A 416 19.52 30.13 6.11
C GLU A 416 20.02 31.39 5.42
N GLN A 417 19.57 31.62 4.19
CA GLN A 417 19.88 32.82 3.40
C GLN A 417 18.56 33.43 2.88
N LYS A 418 18.44 34.75 2.95
CA LYS A 418 17.30 35.49 2.40
C LYS A 418 17.54 35.83 0.93
N LYS A 419 16.63 35.35 0.07
CA LYS A 419 16.61 35.62 -1.39
C LYS A 419 15.19 35.93 -1.84
N GLU A 420 15.02 36.58 -2.98
CA GLU A 420 13.71 36.75 -3.63
C GLU A 420 13.33 35.47 -4.40
N LEU A 421 14.33 34.83 -5.02
CA LEU A 421 14.17 33.61 -5.80
C LEU A 421 15.22 32.60 -5.35
N TYR A 422 14.82 31.40 -5.02
CA TYR A 422 15.67 30.30 -4.55
C TYR A 422 15.82 29.26 -5.65
N LYS A 423 17.01 28.72 -5.83
CA LYS A 423 17.21 27.46 -6.54
C LYS A 423 16.79 26.32 -5.60
N VAL A 424 15.85 25.51 -6.03
CA VAL A 424 15.21 24.47 -5.20
C VAL A 424 15.42 23.10 -5.84
N ALA A 425 15.81 22.12 -5.01
CA ALA A 425 15.78 20.70 -5.35
C ALA A 425 14.57 20.06 -4.66
N ILE A 426 13.63 19.53 -5.44
CA ILE A 426 12.37 19.00 -4.93
C ILE A 426 12.09 17.61 -5.50
N SER A 427 11.62 16.68 -4.67
CA SER A 427 11.25 15.33 -5.12
C SER A 427 10.39 15.39 -6.39
N ASN A 428 10.72 14.58 -7.39
CA ASN A 428 9.95 14.47 -8.65
C ASN A 428 8.47 14.17 -8.39
N TYR A 429 8.18 13.33 -7.41
CA TYR A 429 6.80 13.05 -6.98
C TYR A 429 6.06 14.34 -6.59
N VAL A 430 6.66 15.19 -5.75
CA VAL A 430 6.07 16.46 -5.32
C VAL A 430 5.94 17.43 -6.48
N TYR A 431 6.95 17.49 -7.35
CA TYR A 431 6.93 18.36 -8.52
C TYR A 431 5.81 18.00 -9.50
N GLU A 432 5.54 16.73 -9.70
CA GLU A 432 4.56 16.21 -10.67
C GLU A 432 3.14 16.10 -10.10
N ASN A 433 2.98 15.88 -8.79
CA ASN A 433 1.69 15.59 -8.15
C ASN A 433 0.83 16.86 -7.97
N LYS A 434 -0.42 16.78 -8.44
CA LYS A 434 -1.39 17.89 -8.42
C LYS A 434 -1.89 18.27 -7.02
N THR A 435 -1.79 17.39 -6.02
CA THR A 435 -2.18 17.71 -4.64
C THR A 435 -1.31 18.81 -4.02
N TYR A 436 -0.07 18.97 -4.51
CA TYR A 436 0.79 20.06 -4.09
C TYR A 436 0.55 21.37 -4.86
N ALA A 437 -0.47 21.44 -5.70
CA ALA A 437 -0.79 22.49 -6.66
C ALA A 437 -0.15 23.86 -6.39
N TYR A 438 0.79 24.27 -7.23
CA TYR A 438 1.46 25.56 -7.19
C TYR A 438 1.76 26.03 -8.63
N THR A 439 2.15 27.30 -8.78
CA THR A 439 2.57 27.80 -10.08
C THR A 439 3.95 27.22 -10.43
N ARG A 440 3.97 26.15 -11.23
CA ARG A 440 5.20 25.45 -11.60
C ARG A 440 6.04 26.31 -12.54
N ARG A 441 7.30 26.45 -12.18
CA ARG A 441 8.34 26.98 -13.08
C ARG A 441 9.00 25.85 -13.85
N PRO A 442 9.63 26.13 -14.99
CA PRO A 442 10.34 25.12 -15.76
C PRO A 442 11.38 24.36 -14.91
N GLU A 443 11.52 23.10 -15.22
CA GLU A 443 12.61 22.26 -14.74
C GLU A 443 13.94 22.78 -15.35
N GLU A 444 14.96 22.94 -14.52
CA GLU A 444 16.31 23.36 -14.92
C GLU A 444 17.28 22.17 -14.97
N GLY A 445 16.89 21.03 -14.40
CA GLY A 445 17.67 19.80 -14.36
C GLY A 445 17.17 18.83 -13.29
N ARG A 446 17.87 17.72 -13.16
CA ARG A 446 17.57 16.69 -12.15
C ARG A 446 18.85 16.21 -11.45
N THR A 447 18.71 15.73 -10.22
CA THR A 447 19.79 15.02 -9.54
C THR A 447 19.92 13.59 -10.09
N PRO A 448 21.01 12.85 -9.78
CA PRO A 448 20.98 11.40 -9.78
C PRO A 448 19.84 10.88 -8.90
N LEU A 449 19.54 9.58 -9.01
CA LEU A 449 18.56 8.93 -8.14
C LEU A 449 18.92 9.13 -6.66
N VAL A 450 17.90 9.27 -5.81
CA VAL A 450 18.06 9.46 -4.36
C VAL A 450 18.94 8.36 -3.77
N THR A 451 18.71 7.11 -4.13
CA THR A 451 19.51 5.97 -3.67
C THR A 451 20.98 6.11 -4.08
N THR A 452 21.26 6.58 -5.30
CA THR A 452 22.63 6.76 -5.81
C THR A 452 23.40 7.79 -4.98
N TYR A 453 22.85 9.00 -4.81
CA TYR A 453 23.56 10.02 -4.06
C TYR A 453 23.66 9.70 -2.56
N LEU A 454 22.73 8.89 -2.01
CA LEU A 454 22.85 8.42 -0.62
C LEU A 454 23.98 7.39 -0.49
N PHE A 455 24.17 6.48 -1.46
CA PHE A 455 25.31 5.56 -1.45
C PHE A 455 26.63 6.33 -1.49
N ASP A 456 26.76 7.32 -2.38
CA ASP A 456 27.94 8.15 -2.49
C ASP A 456 28.22 8.87 -1.16
N LYS A 457 27.20 9.49 -0.57
CA LYS A 457 27.33 10.21 0.71
C LYS A 457 27.74 9.33 1.88
N LEU A 458 27.14 8.16 2.00
CA LEU A 458 27.43 7.22 3.09
C LEU A 458 28.83 6.58 2.94
N ALA A 459 29.35 6.48 1.71
CA ALA A 459 30.70 6.00 1.46
C ALA A 459 31.80 7.03 1.81
N GLU A 460 31.48 8.33 1.89
CA GLU A 460 32.46 9.39 2.21
C GLU A 460 32.97 9.31 3.65
N ALA A 461 32.06 9.19 4.61
CA ALA A 461 32.31 9.13 6.05
C ALA A 461 31.09 8.66 6.83
N PRO A 462 31.26 8.27 8.11
CA PRO A 462 30.12 8.01 8.98
C PRO A 462 29.16 9.21 9.02
N TYR A 463 27.87 8.97 8.78
CA TYR A 463 26.84 10.01 8.73
C TYR A 463 26.15 10.17 10.09
N THR A 464 25.96 11.42 10.54
CA THR A 464 25.21 11.75 11.75
C THR A 464 23.83 12.29 11.38
N PRO A 465 22.75 11.53 11.56
CA PRO A 465 21.39 11.99 11.26
C PRO A 465 20.96 13.14 12.18
N ASP A 466 20.32 14.17 11.60
CA ASP A 466 19.60 15.19 12.37
C ASP A 466 18.12 14.79 12.49
N ASN A 467 17.70 14.37 13.69
CA ASN A 467 16.33 13.96 13.97
C ASN A 467 15.42 15.11 14.42
N THR A 468 15.95 16.35 14.51
CA THR A 468 15.18 17.52 14.95
C THR A 468 14.24 17.99 13.85
N PRO A 469 12.90 18.03 14.04
CA PRO A 469 11.98 18.47 13.01
C PRO A 469 12.25 19.92 12.54
N ARG A 470 12.39 20.12 11.24
CA ARG A 470 12.59 21.44 10.61
C ARG A 470 11.27 22.05 10.09
N GLY A 471 10.21 21.26 10.00
CA GLY A 471 8.84 21.68 9.78
C GLY A 471 7.99 21.36 11.00
N VAL A 472 7.20 22.32 11.51
CA VAL A 472 6.35 22.15 12.69
C VAL A 472 4.99 22.83 12.51
N ILE A 473 4.00 22.42 13.29
CA ILE A 473 2.63 22.96 13.31
C ILE A 473 2.45 23.80 14.58
N LYS A 474 1.76 24.94 14.46
CA LYS A 474 1.48 25.83 15.60
C LYS A 474 0.12 26.49 15.49
#